data_e566a693aa7481125f0a28c37b97da67
#
_entry.id   e566a693aa7481125f0a28c37b97da67
#
_cell.length_a   1.000
_cell.length_b   1.000
_cell.length_c   1.000
_cell.angle_alpha   90.00
_cell.angle_beta   90.00
_cell.angle_gamma   90.00
#
_symmetry.space_group_name_H-M   'P 1'
#
loop_
_entity.id
_entity.type
_entity.pdbx_description
1 polymer ?
#
loop_
_entity_poly.entity_id
_entity_poly.type
_entity_poly.pdbx_seq_one_letter_code
_entity_poly.pdbx_strand_id
1 'polypeptide(L)'
;MAKKAYSLSHTKWMCKYHVVFTPKYRRKVIYNQIRSDLGEIFRKLCQYKGIEIIEGHLMPDHVHMLLAIPTKYSVSSVMGYLKGKSSLMIFDKHANMKYKFGNRKFWAEGYYVSTVGLNEATIAKYIRGQEKADIAIDRLSVKEYEDPFDRGPGRK
;
A
#
# COMPACT_ATOMS: atom_id res chain seq x y z
N MET A 1 -19.34 -10.22 -3.86
CA MET A 1 -19.61 -9.12 -2.92
C MET A 1 -19.85 -7.83 -3.67
N ALA A 2 -20.88 -7.14 -3.26
CA ALA A 2 -21.22 -5.88 -3.91
C ALA A 2 -20.13 -4.83 -3.67
N LYS A 3 -19.96 -3.96 -4.63
CA LYS A 3 -19.03 -2.86 -4.48
C LYS A 3 -19.56 -1.89 -3.43
N LYS A 4 -18.69 -1.47 -2.57
CA LYS A 4 -19.02 -0.51 -1.53
C LYS A 4 -18.70 0.89 -2.01
N ALA A 5 -19.69 1.75 -2.04
CA ALA A 5 -19.50 3.16 -2.32
C ALA A 5 -19.32 3.90 -1.00
N TYR A 6 -18.44 4.88 -1.01
CA TYR A 6 -18.18 5.72 0.14
C TYR A 6 -18.90 7.05 -0.07
N SER A 7 -19.23 7.73 1.02
CA SER A 7 -19.91 9.00 0.87
C SER A 7 -19.30 10.07 1.75
N LEU A 8 -19.24 11.25 1.19
CA LEU A 8 -19.06 12.49 1.89
C LEU A 8 -20.37 13.23 1.84
N SER A 9 -20.41 14.43 2.41
CA SER A 9 -21.63 15.21 2.55
C SER A 9 -22.54 15.19 1.31
N HIS A 10 -21.97 15.41 0.12
CA HIS A 10 -22.74 15.45 -1.13
C HIS A 10 -22.09 14.63 -2.23
N THR A 11 -21.14 13.78 -1.88
CA THR A 11 -20.33 13.08 -2.86
C THR A 11 -20.21 11.61 -2.48
N LYS A 12 -20.42 10.74 -3.47
CA LYS A 12 -20.11 9.32 -3.33
C LYS A 12 -18.83 9.06 -4.10
N TRP A 13 -18.00 8.15 -3.56
CA TRP A 13 -16.71 7.88 -4.16
C TRP A 13 -16.30 6.43 -3.96
N MET A 14 -15.41 5.97 -4.84
CA MET A 14 -14.86 4.62 -4.78
C MET A 14 -13.40 4.66 -5.23
N CYS A 15 -12.59 5.42 -4.54
CA CYS A 15 -11.19 5.59 -4.89
C CYS A 15 -10.36 4.56 -4.14
N LYS A 16 -10.05 3.46 -4.79
CA LYS A 16 -9.31 2.36 -4.21
C LYS A 16 -7.99 2.20 -4.96
N TYR A 17 -6.94 1.98 -4.19
CA TYR A 17 -5.59 1.89 -4.73
C TYR A 17 -4.87 0.71 -4.10
N HIS A 18 -4.15 0.00 -4.95
CA HIS A 18 -3.20 -1.00 -4.51
C HIS A 18 -1.84 -0.32 -4.42
N VAL A 19 -1.21 -0.34 -3.25
CA VAL A 19 0.08 0.31 -3.03
C VAL A 19 1.10 -0.70 -2.54
N VAL A 20 2.33 -0.55 -2.99
CA VAL A 20 3.45 -1.39 -2.58
C VAL A 20 4.64 -0.50 -2.30
N PHE A 21 5.32 -0.73 -1.19
CA PHE A 21 6.56 -0.04 -0.90
C PHE A 21 7.47 -0.92 -0.05
N THR A 22 8.75 -0.57 -0.01
CA THR A 22 9.76 -1.44 0.57
C THR A 22 10.60 -0.72 1.60
N PRO A 23 11.17 -1.46 2.57
CA PRO A 23 12.19 -0.89 3.43
C PRO A 23 13.40 -0.42 2.60
N LYS A 24 14.13 0.54 3.15
CA LYS A 24 15.32 1.08 2.52
C LYS A 24 16.29 -0.06 2.21
N TYR A 25 16.83 -0.06 1.01
CA TYR A 25 17.70 -1.12 0.50
C TYR A 25 17.01 -2.47 0.41
N ARG A 26 15.70 -2.47 0.44
CA ARG A 26 14.87 -3.67 0.39
C ARG A 26 15.31 -4.71 1.43
N ARG A 27 15.66 -4.25 2.60
CA ARG A 27 16.10 -5.13 3.69
C ARG A 27 14.93 -5.97 4.20
N LYS A 28 15.24 -7.21 4.53
CA LYS A 28 14.25 -8.12 5.11
C LYS A 28 14.23 -7.90 6.63
N VAL A 29 13.44 -6.95 7.08
CA VAL A 29 13.40 -6.57 8.49
C VAL A 29 12.00 -6.64 9.10
N ILE A 30 10.98 -6.86 8.29
CA ILE A 30 9.59 -6.84 8.77
C ILE A 30 9.23 -8.23 9.26
N TYR A 31 9.61 -8.51 10.50
CA TYR A 31 9.35 -9.79 11.16
C TYR A 31 8.80 -9.54 12.55
N ASN A 32 8.12 -10.54 13.08
CA ASN A 32 7.76 -10.63 14.51
C ASN A 32 7.21 -9.31 15.07
N GLN A 33 7.89 -8.74 16.06
CA GLN A 33 7.39 -7.55 16.73
C GLN A 33 7.34 -6.32 15.82
N ILE A 34 8.32 -6.17 14.95
CA ILE A 34 8.32 -5.06 13.98
C ILE A 34 7.12 -5.16 13.06
N ARG A 35 6.83 -6.35 12.60
CA ARG A 35 5.67 -6.59 11.74
C ARG A 35 4.37 -6.24 12.45
N SER A 36 4.24 -6.69 13.68
CA SER A 36 3.07 -6.43 14.50
C SER A 36 2.90 -4.92 14.76
N ASP A 37 3.99 -4.27 15.12
CA ASP A 37 3.97 -2.84 15.40
C ASP A 37 3.64 -2.03 14.16
N LEU A 38 4.23 -2.37 13.02
CA LEU A 38 3.92 -1.68 11.76
C LEU A 38 2.46 -1.84 11.37
N GLY A 39 1.91 -3.03 11.52
CA GLY A 39 0.49 -3.26 11.24
C GLY A 39 -0.40 -2.37 12.07
N GLU A 40 -0.10 -2.27 13.35
CA GLU A 40 -0.85 -1.41 14.26
C GLU A 40 -0.67 0.07 13.91
N ILE A 41 0.56 0.47 13.59
CA ILE A 41 0.87 1.84 13.19
C ILE A 41 0.05 2.23 11.95
N PHE A 42 0.05 1.39 10.93
CA PHE A 42 -0.68 1.69 9.70
C PHE A 42 -2.19 1.77 9.96
N ARG A 43 -2.72 0.89 10.79
CA ARG A 43 -4.15 0.95 11.12
C ARG A 43 -4.50 2.27 11.79
N LYS A 44 -3.69 2.71 12.74
CA LYS A 44 -3.92 3.97 13.45
C LYS A 44 -3.80 5.17 12.50
N LEU A 45 -2.76 5.18 11.69
CA LEU A 45 -2.53 6.29 10.77
C LEU A 45 -3.67 6.42 9.75
N CYS A 46 -4.10 5.29 9.21
CA CYS A 46 -5.20 5.29 8.25
C CYS A 46 -6.52 5.68 8.89
N GLN A 47 -6.78 5.16 10.09
CA GLN A 47 -7.98 5.51 10.82
C GLN A 47 -8.07 7.00 11.08
N TYR A 48 -6.95 7.59 11.44
CA TYR A 48 -6.89 9.02 11.73
C TYR A 48 -7.26 9.88 10.53
N LYS A 49 -6.99 9.43 9.32
CA LYS A 49 -7.29 10.15 8.08
C LYS A 49 -8.56 9.66 7.40
N GLY A 50 -9.26 8.72 7.98
CA GLY A 50 -10.44 8.17 7.34
C GLY A 50 -10.14 7.31 6.13
N ILE A 51 -8.95 6.74 6.07
CA ILE A 51 -8.53 5.83 5.01
C ILE A 51 -8.85 4.42 5.46
N GLU A 52 -9.58 3.67 4.64
CA GLU A 52 -9.88 2.28 4.97
C GLU A 52 -8.81 1.37 4.39
N ILE A 53 -8.26 0.49 5.24
CA ILE A 53 -7.40 -0.58 4.78
C ILE A 53 -8.30 -1.77 4.47
N ILE A 54 -8.54 -2.01 3.19
CA ILE A 54 -9.42 -3.10 2.76
C ILE A 54 -8.70 -4.43 2.96
N GLU A 55 -7.42 -4.46 2.62
CA GLU A 55 -6.59 -5.63 2.79
C GLU A 55 -5.14 -5.18 2.87
N GLY A 56 -4.31 -5.92 3.57
CA GLY A 56 -2.89 -5.58 3.67
C GLY A 56 -2.06 -6.76 4.10
N HIS A 57 -0.83 -6.77 3.65
CA HIS A 57 0.16 -7.75 4.04
C HIS A 57 1.50 -7.09 4.26
N LEU A 58 2.13 -7.45 5.36
CA LEU A 58 3.47 -7.01 5.70
C LEU A 58 4.40 -8.20 5.46
N MET A 59 5.10 -8.14 4.34
CA MET A 59 6.08 -9.15 3.99
C MET A 59 7.45 -8.75 4.53
N PRO A 60 8.41 -9.66 4.63
CA PRO A 60 9.71 -9.31 5.22
C PRO A 60 10.39 -8.12 4.56
N ASP A 61 10.25 -7.94 3.26
CA ASP A 61 10.94 -6.88 2.52
C ASP A 61 10.01 -5.94 1.77
N HIS A 62 8.72 -6.01 2.03
CA HIS A 62 7.78 -5.10 1.38
C HIS A 62 6.43 -5.10 2.06
N VAL A 63 5.64 -4.08 1.73
CA VAL A 63 4.28 -3.91 2.23
C VAL A 63 3.35 -3.82 1.04
N HIS A 64 2.27 -4.57 1.09
CA HIS A 64 1.16 -4.49 0.12
C HIS A 64 -0.08 -4.02 0.86
N MET A 65 -0.75 -3.03 0.33
CA MET A 65 -2.03 -2.62 0.91
C MET A 65 -3.01 -2.23 -0.18
N LEU A 66 -4.27 -2.57 0.06
CA LEU A 66 -5.38 -2.10 -0.75
C LEU A 66 -6.11 -1.05 0.10
N LEU A 67 -6.09 0.19 -0.34
CA LEU A 67 -6.58 1.31 0.43
C LEU A 67 -7.74 2.00 -0.27
N ALA A 68 -8.77 2.39 0.50
CA ALA A 68 -9.80 3.29 0.04
C ALA A 68 -9.46 4.68 0.58
N ILE A 69 -9.16 5.59 -0.32
CA ILE A 69 -8.66 6.92 0.03
C ILE A 69 -9.72 7.98 -0.28
N PRO A 70 -10.13 8.78 0.72
CA PRO A 70 -11.08 9.86 0.47
C PRO A 70 -10.59 10.83 -0.60
N THR A 71 -11.54 11.37 -1.35
CA THR A 71 -11.23 12.24 -2.50
C THR A 71 -10.50 13.51 -2.13
N LYS A 72 -10.54 13.91 -0.88
CA LYS A 72 -9.83 15.11 -0.43
C LYS A 72 -8.32 14.94 -0.33
N TYR A 73 -7.83 13.72 -0.41
CA TYR A 73 -6.39 13.46 -0.34
C TYR A 73 -5.88 12.97 -1.68
N SER A 74 -4.68 13.42 -2.03
CA SER A 74 -3.96 12.83 -3.16
C SER A 74 -3.25 11.56 -2.69
N VAL A 75 -3.00 10.66 -3.62
CA VAL A 75 -2.24 9.45 -3.29
C VAL A 75 -0.85 9.82 -2.77
N SER A 76 -0.20 10.79 -3.41
CA SER A 76 1.15 11.18 -2.99
C SER A 76 1.17 11.74 -1.57
N SER A 77 0.17 12.51 -1.18
CA SER A 77 0.11 13.02 0.19
C SER A 77 -0.13 11.90 1.20
N VAL A 78 -0.98 10.95 0.84
CA VAL A 78 -1.22 9.78 1.70
C VAL A 78 0.05 8.95 1.85
N MET A 79 0.75 8.68 0.76
CA MET A 79 1.98 7.89 0.82
C MET A 79 3.08 8.60 1.62
N GLY A 80 3.23 9.91 1.43
CA GLY A 80 4.16 10.70 2.23
C GLY A 80 3.84 10.62 3.72
N TYR A 81 2.56 10.74 4.04
CA TYR A 81 2.08 10.65 5.41
C TYR A 81 2.36 9.26 6.00
N LEU A 82 1.95 8.21 5.31
CA LEU A 82 2.09 6.83 5.83
C LEU A 82 3.56 6.46 6.01
N LYS A 83 4.38 6.74 5.01
CA LYS A 83 5.80 6.38 5.06
C LYS A 83 6.56 7.22 6.07
N GLY A 84 6.30 8.51 6.09
CA GLY A 84 6.98 9.41 7.01
C GLY A 84 6.64 9.15 8.47
N LYS A 85 5.36 9.08 8.78
CA LYS A 85 4.92 8.85 10.15
C LYS A 85 5.27 7.46 10.65
N SER A 86 5.12 6.45 9.81
CA SER A 86 5.46 5.08 10.22
C SER A 86 6.95 4.94 10.48
N SER A 87 7.80 5.61 9.70
CA SER A 87 9.25 5.63 9.98
C SER A 87 9.54 6.16 11.38
N LEU A 88 8.97 7.32 11.70
CA LEU A 88 9.18 7.93 13.00
C LEU A 88 8.69 7.03 14.13
N MET A 89 7.51 6.48 13.96
CA MET A 89 6.88 5.68 15.01
C MET A 89 7.60 4.35 15.22
N ILE A 90 8.07 3.72 14.14
CA ILE A 90 8.78 2.45 14.28
C ILE A 90 10.15 2.67 14.91
N PHE A 91 10.83 3.77 14.59
CA PHE A 91 12.11 4.10 15.22
C PHE A 91 11.95 4.48 16.69
N ASP A 92 10.83 5.05 17.08
CA ASP A 92 10.55 5.30 18.49
C ASP A 92 10.41 4.00 19.27
N LYS A 93 9.74 3.02 18.69
CA LYS A 93 9.54 1.73 19.36
C LYS A 93 10.77 0.84 19.29
N HIS A 94 11.58 1.01 18.27
CA HIS A 94 12.76 0.16 18.02
C HIS A 94 13.95 1.05 17.72
N ALA A 95 14.45 1.70 18.75
CA ALA A 95 15.50 2.71 18.60
C ALA A 95 16.77 2.20 17.91
N ASN A 96 17.10 0.93 18.13
CA ASN A 96 18.27 0.34 17.49
C ASN A 96 18.15 0.22 15.97
N MET A 97 16.95 0.28 15.44
CA MET A 97 16.74 0.24 13.99
C MET A 97 17.25 1.49 13.30
N LYS A 98 17.28 2.62 14.01
CA LYS A 98 17.77 3.87 13.45
C LYS A 98 19.19 3.74 12.88
N TYR A 99 20.02 3.03 13.59
CA TYR A 99 21.41 2.88 13.19
C TYR A 99 21.55 2.07 11.91
N LYS A 100 20.68 1.10 11.72
CA LYS A 100 20.69 0.28 10.51
C LYS A 100 20.28 1.06 9.26
N PHE A 101 19.44 2.08 9.44
CA PHE A 101 18.85 2.82 8.33
C PHE A 101 19.40 4.24 8.20
N GLY A 102 20.59 4.47 8.74
CA GLY A 102 21.19 5.79 8.64
C GLY A 102 20.36 6.84 9.34
N ASN A 103 19.68 6.45 10.38
CA ASN A 103 18.91 7.26 11.33
C ASN A 103 17.83 8.17 10.72
N ARG A 104 17.37 7.93 9.51
CA ARG A 104 16.41 8.85 8.88
C ARG A 104 15.17 8.22 8.35
N LYS A 105 15.32 7.23 7.50
CA LYS A 105 14.17 6.69 6.77
C LYS A 105 14.15 5.18 6.85
N PHE A 106 13.04 4.67 7.29
CA PHE A 106 12.83 3.23 7.27
C PHE A 106 12.55 2.73 5.85
N TRP A 107 11.83 3.52 5.06
CA TRP A 107 11.35 3.13 3.74
C TRP A 107 12.23 3.65 2.62
N ALA A 108 12.32 2.89 1.55
CA ALA A 108 12.95 3.35 0.32
C ALA A 108 12.12 4.47 -0.28
N GLU A 109 12.75 5.28 -1.12
CA GLU A 109 12.04 6.31 -1.84
C GLU A 109 11.08 5.69 -2.85
N GLY A 110 9.98 6.37 -3.08
CA GLY A 110 9.00 5.91 -4.04
C GLY A 110 8.08 4.83 -3.53
N TYR A 111 7.19 4.44 -4.39
CA TYR A 111 6.21 3.39 -4.14
C TYR A 111 5.57 3.01 -5.47
N TYR A 112 4.97 1.84 -5.49
CA TYR A 112 4.14 1.45 -6.61
C TYR A 112 2.68 1.72 -6.24
N VAL A 113 1.91 2.23 -7.18
CA VAL A 113 0.48 2.42 -6.97
C VAL A 113 -0.27 2.11 -8.26
N SER A 114 -1.41 1.44 -8.12
CA SER A 114 -2.33 1.26 -9.22
C SER A 114 -3.75 1.48 -8.71
N THR A 115 -4.62 1.93 -9.60
CA THR A 115 -6.03 2.05 -9.28
C THR A 115 -6.67 0.67 -9.34
N VAL A 116 -7.72 0.51 -8.54
CA VAL A 116 -8.46 -0.75 -8.50
C VAL A 116 -9.87 -0.44 -8.95
N GLY A 117 -10.14 -0.77 -10.21
CA GLY A 117 -11.44 -0.48 -10.78
C GLY A 117 -12.35 -1.67 -10.93
N LEU A 118 -11.82 -2.87 -10.84
CA LEU A 118 -12.57 -4.04 -11.23
C LEU A 118 -13.07 -4.88 -10.09
N ASN A 119 -12.22 -5.69 -9.53
CA ASN A 119 -12.65 -6.72 -8.61
C ASN A 119 -11.86 -6.65 -7.32
N GLU A 120 -12.40 -5.90 -6.38
CA GLU A 120 -11.81 -5.73 -5.06
C GLU A 120 -11.55 -7.07 -4.38
N ALA A 121 -12.50 -7.99 -4.46
CA ALA A 121 -12.35 -9.29 -3.82
C ALA A 121 -11.19 -10.07 -4.41
N THR A 122 -11.02 -10.00 -5.72
CA THR A 122 -9.90 -10.68 -6.38
C THR A 122 -8.56 -10.09 -5.96
N ILE A 123 -8.47 -8.77 -5.91
CA ILE A 123 -7.24 -8.09 -5.49
C ILE A 123 -6.92 -8.45 -4.04
N ALA A 124 -7.90 -8.40 -3.16
CA ALA A 124 -7.72 -8.76 -1.76
C ALA A 124 -7.25 -10.21 -1.62
N LYS A 125 -7.80 -11.09 -2.46
CA LYS A 125 -7.41 -12.49 -2.45
C LYS A 125 -5.94 -12.68 -2.86
N TYR A 126 -5.48 -11.91 -3.85
CA TYR A 126 -4.08 -11.96 -4.23
C TYR A 126 -3.17 -11.50 -3.10
N ILE A 127 -3.56 -10.45 -2.42
CA ILE A 127 -2.77 -9.94 -1.31
C ILE A 127 -2.70 -10.95 -0.18
N ARG A 128 -3.80 -11.65 0.10
CA ARG A 128 -3.84 -12.67 1.14
C ARG A 128 -3.04 -13.92 0.78
N GLY A 129 -2.91 -14.20 -0.50
CA GLY A 129 -2.21 -15.39 -0.99
C GLY A 129 -0.70 -15.25 -0.86
N GLN A 130 -0.21 -15.33 0.33
CA GLN A 130 1.16 -15.08 0.73
C GLN A 130 2.27 -15.53 -0.21
N GLU A 131 2.39 -16.83 -0.37
CA GLU A 131 3.49 -17.39 -1.15
C GLU A 131 3.44 -17.03 -2.60
N LYS A 132 2.25 -16.71 -3.07
CA LYS A 132 2.03 -16.33 -4.46
C LYS A 132 1.87 -14.82 -4.61
N ALA A 133 2.00 -14.10 -3.50
CA ALA A 133 1.73 -12.66 -3.49
C ALA A 133 2.61 -11.91 -4.48
N ASP A 134 3.89 -12.20 -4.49
CA ASP A 134 4.81 -11.51 -5.40
C ASP A 134 4.44 -11.76 -6.85
N ILE A 135 4.17 -13.00 -7.20
CA ILE A 135 3.79 -13.34 -8.57
C ILE A 135 2.48 -12.67 -8.94
N ALA A 136 1.50 -12.71 -8.04
CA ALA A 136 0.21 -12.12 -8.27
C ALA A 136 0.32 -10.60 -8.43
N ILE A 137 1.12 -9.96 -7.58
CA ILE A 137 1.34 -8.53 -7.65
C ILE A 137 2.06 -8.15 -8.93
N ASP A 138 3.08 -8.92 -9.30
CA ASP A 138 3.80 -8.67 -10.54
C ASP A 138 2.87 -8.75 -11.75
N ARG A 139 2.03 -9.76 -11.79
CA ARG A 139 1.06 -9.90 -12.88
C ARG A 139 0.07 -8.75 -12.91
N LEU A 140 -0.38 -8.34 -11.74
CA LEU A 140 -1.30 -7.23 -11.61
C LEU A 140 -0.64 -5.95 -12.08
N SER A 141 0.60 -5.74 -11.67
CA SER A 141 1.38 -4.56 -12.06
C SER A 141 1.56 -4.50 -13.57
N VAL A 142 1.89 -5.63 -14.18
CA VAL A 142 2.05 -5.69 -15.63
C VAL A 142 0.76 -5.29 -16.32
N LYS A 143 -0.37 -5.83 -15.86
CA LYS A 143 -1.66 -5.46 -16.45
C LYS A 143 -1.98 -3.99 -16.29
N GLU A 144 -1.63 -3.44 -15.12
CA GLU A 144 -1.90 -2.03 -14.87
C GLU A 144 -1.03 -1.12 -15.72
N TYR A 145 0.18 -1.57 -16.05
CA TYR A 145 1.05 -0.80 -16.92
C TYR A 145 0.70 -0.91 -18.39
N GLU A 146 -0.06 -1.89 -18.77
CA GLU A 146 -0.51 -1.96 -20.15
C GLU A 146 -1.47 -0.81 -20.41
N ASP A 147 -1.13 0.00 -21.39
CA ASP A 147 -1.96 1.12 -21.76
C ASP A 147 -3.28 0.59 -22.29
N PRO A 148 -4.40 0.88 -21.63
CA PRO A 148 -5.69 0.41 -22.14
C PRO A 148 -6.05 1.00 -23.48
N PHE A 149 -5.36 2.06 -23.91
CA PHE A 149 -5.57 2.69 -25.21
C PHE A 149 -4.59 2.22 -26.26
N ASP A 150 -3.58 1.48 -25.87
CA ASP A 150 -2.64 0.89 -26.80
C ASP A 150 -3.27 -0.39 -27.35
N ARG A 151 -3.71 -0.29 -28.54
CA ARG A 151 -4.38 -1.41 -29.19
C ARG A 151 -3.42 -2.37 -29.87
N GLY A 152 -2.15 -2.08 -29.76
CA GLY A 152 -1.17 -2.87 -30.48
C GLY A 152 -1.18 -2.56 -31.97
N PRO A 153 -0.21 -3.11 -32.70
CA PRO A 153 0.02 -2.73 -34.08
C PRO A 153 -1.18 -2.89 -35.03
N GLY A 154 -2.05 -3.78 -34.75
CA GLY A 154 -3.19 -4.02 -35.63
C GLY A 154 -4.47 -3.36 -35.22
N ARG A 155 -4.43 -2.52 -34.19
CA ARG A 155 -5.66 -1.99 -33.62
C ARG A 155 -5.64 -0.48 -33.50
N LYS A 156 -5.65 0.13 -34.56
CA LYS A 156 -5.67 1.59 -34.58
C LYS A 156 -7.08 2.12 -34.70
#